data_33e85a2b378499348652f435ad035088
#
_entry.id   33e85a2b378499348652f435ad035088
#
_cell.length_a   1.000
_cell.length_b   1.000
_cell.length_c   1.000
_cell.angle_alpha   90.00
_cell.angle_beta   90.00
_cell.angle_gamma   90.00
#
_symmetry.space_group_name_H-M   'P 1'
#
loop_
_entity.id
_entity.type
_entity.pdbx_description
1 polymer ?
#
loop_
_entity_poly.entity_id
_entity_poly.type
_entity_poly.pdbx_seq_one_letter_code
_entity_poly.pdbx_strand_id
1 'polypeptide(L)'
;MYVKGRCSNMWRQISERLEDYPGRQKVARALVELGLSVREGTKIYCGGIELSDVKIARHLAVDRRTVRDTAQLISADPVLKSVFERIRPAGPFLADAAKFLGYSVIEIYADSHTVGIVAQAAALIAQENIAIRQAVADDPDLTPEPKLTLVVEKEPSGTILQKMLKIPGVKKISTY
;
A
#
# COMPACT_ATOMS: atom_id res chain seq x y z
N MET A 1 28.26 4.35 4.58
CA MET A 1 28.41 5.23 3.41
C MET A 1 27.03 5.36 2.76
N TYR A 2 26.27 6.40 3.11
CA TYR A 2 24.93 6.65 2.56
C TYR A 2 25.10 7.17 1.13
N VAL A 3 24.69 6.39 0.15
CA VAL A 3 24.61 6.85 -1.25
C VAL A 3 23.53 7.91 -1.33
N LYS A 4 23.93 9.18 -1.51
CA LYS A 4 23.07 10.28 -1.97
C LYS A 4 22.63 9.99 -3.40
N GLY A 5 21.62 9.15 -3.57
CA GLY A 5 20.97 8.89 -4.85
C GLY A 5 19.48 9.10 -4.67
N ARG A 6 18.85 9.85 -5.58
CA ARG A 6 17.41 10.08 -5.70
C ARG A 6 16.62 8.98 -5.04
N CYS A 7 15.58 9.31 -4.25
CA CYS A 7 14.60 8.35 -3.80
C CYS A 7 14.09 7.61 -5.05
N SER A 8 14.71 6.48 -5.36
CA SER A 8 14.28 5.66 -6.47
C SER A 8 13.07 4.90 -5.94
N ASN A 9 11.94 5.17 -6.55
CA ASN A 9 10.68 4.50 -6.37
C ASN A 9 10.88 2.98 -6.25
N MET A 10 10.42 2.40 -5.16
CA MET A 10 10.55 0.97 -4.86
C MET A 10 10.01 0.12 -6.00
N TRP A 11 8.80 0.43 -6.48
CA TRP A 11 8.18 -0.34 -7.56
C TRP A 11 8.99 -0.25 -8.86
N ARG A 12 9.52 0.91 -9.18
CA ARG A 12 10.37 1.09 -10.35
C ARG A 12 11.61 0.21 -10.31
N GLN A 13 12.29 0.15 -9.15
CA GLN A 13 13.44 -0.73 -8.98
C GLN A 13 13.09 -2.21 -9.17
N ILE A 14 11.92 -2.63 -8.74
CA ILE A 14 11.42 -3.99 -8.90
C ILE A 14 11.07 -4.25 -10.36
N SER A 15 10.27 -3.35 -10.97
CA SER A 15 9.77 -3.53 -12.34
C SER A 15 10.87 -3.52 -13.40
N GLU A 16 11.89 -2.67 -13.26
CA GLU A 16 13.04 -2.64 -14.17
C GLU A 16 13.80 -3.99 -14.21
N ARG A 17 13.85 -4.71 -13.09
CA ARG A 17 14.51 -6.04 -13.02
C ARG A 17 13.65 -7.18 -13.58
N LEU A 18 12.39 -6.90 -13.89
CA LEU A 18 11.40 -7.86 -14.37
C LEU A 18 10.83 -7.44 -15.73
N GLU A 19 11.44 -6.45 -16.40
CA GLU A 19 10.90 -5.78 -17.58
C GLU A 19 10.56 -6.76 -18.71
N ASP A 20 11.41 -7.75 -18.94
CA ASP A 20 11.21 -8.75 -20.00
C ASP A 20 10.15 -9.82 -19.69
N TYR A 21 9.54 -9.78 -18.50
CA TYR A 21 8.67 -10.86 -18.02
C TYR A 21 7.35 -10.34 -17.42
N PRO A 22 6.35 -9.98 -18.25
CA PRO A 22 5.08 -9.40 -17.75
C PRO A 22 4.36 -10.25 -16.72
N GLY A 23 4.39 -11.57 -16.87
CA GLY A 23 3.80 -12.48 -15.87
C GLY A 23 4.51 -12.44 -14.52
N ARG A 24 5.82 -12.30 -14.51
CA ARG A 24 6.62 -12.16 -13.29
C ARG A 24 6.41 -10.79 -12.63
N GLN A 25 6.28 -9.73 -13.43
CA GLN A 25 5.91 -8.41 -12.92
C GLN A 25 4.55 -8.44 -12.20
N LYS A 26 3.56 -9.12 -12.79
CA LYS A 26 2.24 -9.30 -12.18
C LYS A 26 2.32 -10.00 -10.83
N VAL A 27 3.13 -11.06 -10.74
CA VAL A 27 3.36 -11.76 -9.47
C VAL A 27 4.06 -10.86 -8.47
N ALA A 28 5.19 -10.24 -8.83
CA ALA A 28 5.95 -9.39 -7.92
C ALA A 28 5.11 -8.21 -7.39
N ARG A 29 4.29 -7.61 -8.26
CA ARG A 29 3.35 -6.54 -7.89
C ARG A 29 2.36 -7.00 -6.84
N ALA A 30 1.71 -8.13 -7.05
CA ALA A 30 0.79 -8.69 -6.08
C ALA A 30 1.46 -9.02 -4.74
N LEU A 31 2.71 -9.52 -4.76
CA LEU A 31 3.47 -9.75 -3.53
C LEU A 31 3.70 -8.45 -2.75
N VAL A 32 4.01 -7.35 -3.43
CA VAL A 32 4.19 -6.02 -2.80
C VAL A 32 2.87 -5.49 -2.26
N GLU A 33 1.81 -5.46 -3.08
CA GLU A 33 0.49 -4.94 -2.72
C GLU A 33 -0.12 -5.66 -1.51
N LEU A 34 0.09 -6.97 -1.42
CA LEU A 34 -0.42 -7.80 -0.33
C LEU A 34 0.56 -7.94 0.86
N GLY A 35 1.72 -7.31 0.78
CA GLY A 35 2.75 -7.42 1.81
C GLY A 35 3.28 -8.85 2.00
N LEU A 36 3.41 -9.61 0.91
CA LEU A 36 3.89 -10.99 0.96
C LEU A 36 5.42 -11.05 0.84
N SER A 37 6.05 -11.73 1.77
CA SER A 37 7.51 -11.93 1.75
C SER A 37 7.92 -13.20 1.01
N VAL A 38 9.13 -13.18 0.46
CA VAL A 38 9.80 -14.36 -0.11
C VAL A 38 10.98 -14.71 0.78
N ARG A 39 10.96 -15.90 1.38
CA ARG A 39 11.97 -16.37 2.33
C ARG A 39 12.29 -17.84 2.12
N GLU A 40 13.30 -18.36 2.80
CA GLU A 40 13.68 -19.77 2.78
C GLU A 40 13.79 -20.35 1.36
N GLY A 41 14.56 -19.65 0.51
CA GLY A 41 14.72 -19.98 -0.90
C GLY A 41 13.61 -19.35 -1.74
N THR A 42 12.51 -20.04 -1.96
CA THR A 42 11.43 -19.59 -2.87
C THR A 42 10.05 -19.64 -2.25
N LYS A 43 9.96 -19.79 -0.93
CA LYS A 43 8.67 -19.86 -0.23
C LYS A 43 8.09 -18.47 -0.02
N ILE A 44 6.78 -18.34 -0.20
CA ILE A 44 6.05 -17.08 -0.06
C ILE A 44 5.26 -17.14 1.25
N TYR A 45 5.30 -16.03 2.00
CA TYR A 45 4.67 -15.92 3.31
C TYR A 45 3.78 -14.68 3.43
N CYS A 46 2.64 -14.85 4.10
CA CYS A 46 1.86 -13.75 4.66
C CYS A 46 2.14 -13.70 6.17
N GLY A 47 2.95 -12.75 6.63
CA GLY A 47 3.43 -12.77 8.01
C GLY A 47 4.22 -14.03 8.32
N GLY A 48 3.67 -14.91 9.18
CA GLY A 48 4.24 -16.22 9.52
C GLY A 48 3.65 -17.41 8.78
N ILE A 49 2.65 -17.19 7.91
CA ILE A 49 1.89 -18.26 7.24
C ILE A 49 2.48 -18.50 5.84
N GLU A 50 2.95 -19.73 5.58
CA GLU A 50 3.38 -20.12 4.23
C GLU A 50 2.19 -20.20 3.28
N LEU A 51 2.29 -19.58 2.12
CA LEU A 51 1.27 -19.57 1.07
C LEU A 51 1.64 -20.53 -0.06
N SER A 52 0.63 -21.24 -0.55
CA SER A 52 0.81 -22.14 -1.70
C SER A 52 0.94 -21.34 -3.00
N ASP A 53 2.00 -21.62 -3.76
CA ASP A 53 2.24 -21.11 -5.10
C ASP A 53 1.05 -21.39 -6.07
N VAL A 54 0.38 -22.53 -5.90
CA VAL A 54 -0.82 -22.90 -6.69
C VAL A 54 -1.98 -21.94 -6.42
N LYS A 55 -2.20 -21.57 -5.16
CA LYS A 55 -3.28 -20.63 -4.80
C LYS A 55 -3.00 -19.24 -5.34
N ILE A 56 -1.76 -18.77 -5.23
CA ILE A 56 -1.32 -17.48 -5.78
C ILE A 56 -1.49 -17.48 -7.31
N ALA A 57 -1.01 -18.51 -8.00
CA ALA A 57 -1.11 -18.65 -9.43
C ALA A 57 -2.57 -18.59 -9.92
N ARG A 58 -3.46 -19.32 -9.23
CA ARG A 58 -4.90 -19.30 -9.54
C ARG A 58 -5.52 -17.92 -9.37
N HIS A 59 -5.22 -17.24 -8.25
CA HIS A 59 -5.73 -15.90 -7.97
C HIS A 59 -5.27 -14.88 -9.02
N LEU A 60 -4.01 -14.97 -9.42
CA LEU A 60 -3.44 -14.04 -10.39
C LEU A 60 -3.69 -14.44 -11.85
N ALA A 61 -4.35 -15.58 -12.12
CA ALA A 61 -4.53 -16.13 -13.46
C ALA A 61 -3.19 -16.22 -14.23
N VAL A 62 -2.18 -16.79 -13.59
CA VAL A 62 -0.86 -17.08 -14.19
C VAL A 62 -0.52 -18.57 -13.99
N ASP A 63 0.46 -19.06 -14.74
CA ASP A 63 0.97 -20.41 -14.52
C ASP A 63 1.72 -20.51 -13.19
N ARG A 64 1.59 -21.65 -12.50
CA ARG A 64 2.28 -21.95 -11.24
C ARG A 64 3.80 -21.78 -11.38
N ARG A 65 4.34 -22.15 -12.52
CA ARG A 65 5.77 -22.00 -12.84
C ARG A 65 6.19 -20.55 -12.80
N THR A 66 5.34 -19.64 -13.31
CA THR A 66 5.61 -18.19 -13.25
C THR A 66 5.78 -17.71 -11.81
N VAL A 67 4.96 -18.19 -10.88
CA VAL A 67 5.10 -17.82 -9.45
C VAL A 67 6.44 -18.32 -8.88
N ARG A 68 6.79 -19.58 -9.15
CA ARG A 68 8.06 -20.16 -8.69
C ARG A 68 9.29 -19.46 -9.29
N ASP A 69 9.27 -19.23 -10.59
CA ASP A 69 10.37 -18.55 -11.29
C ASP A 69 10.54 -17.12 -10.78
N THR A 70 9.43 -16.42 -10.46
CA THR A 70 9.49 -15.10 -9.84
C THR A 70 10.13 -15.15 -8.45
N ALA A 71 9.74 -16.11 -7.62
CA ALA A 71 10.32 -16.27 -6.30
C ALA A 71 11.81 -16.66 -6.37
N GLN A 72 12.21 -17.48 -7.34
CA GLN A 72 13.63 -17.81 -7.59
C GLN A 72 14.44 -16.58 -8.01
N LEU A 73 13.90 -15.77 -8.94
CA LEU A 73 14.55 -14.54 -9.38
C LEU A 73 14.70 -13.55 -8.22
N ILE A 74 13.64 -13.37 -7.43
CA ILE A 74 13.67 -12.52 -6.22
C ILE A 74 14.75 -13.00 -5.25
N SER A 75 14.88 -14.29 -5.04
CA SER A 75 15.87 -14.87 -4.12
C SER A 75 17.30 -14.80 -4.66
N ALA A 76 17.49 -14.78 -5.97
CA ALA A 76 18.78 -14.71 -6.63
C ALA A 76 19.32 -13.28 -6.76
N ASP A 77 18.46 -12.27 -6.90
CA ASP A 77 18.86 -10.86 -6.99
C ASP A 77 19.03 -10.27 -5.58
N PRO A 78 20.20 -9.76 -5.21
CA PRO A 78 20.45 -9.23 -3.86
C PRO A 78 19.56 -8.07 -3.46
N VAL A 79 19.16 -7.21 -4.42
CA VAL A 79 18.31 -6.05 -4.17
C VAL A 79 16.86 -6.50 -3.95
N LEU A 80 16.31 -7.33 -4.85
CA LEU A 80 14.96 -7.88 -4.69
C LEU A 80 14.87 -8.71 -3.40
N LYS A 81 15.82 -9.56 -3.14
CA LYS A 81 15.90 -10.37 -1.92
C LYS A 81 15.82 -9.50 -0.68
N SER A 82 16.63 -8.43 -0.61
CA SER A 82 16.65 -7.55 0.56
C SER A 82 15.32 -6.84 0.82
N VAL A 83 14.53 -6.57 -0.23
CA VAL A 83 13.19 -5.99 -0.14
C VAL A 83 12.18 -7.05 0.27
N PHE A 84 12.08 -8.13 -0.51
CA PHE A 84 11.01 -9.12 -0.35
C PHE A 84 11.15 -9.98 0.92
N GLU A 85 12.34 -10.14 1.49
CA GLU A 85 12.50 -10.79 2.80
C GLU A 85 11.91 -9.95 3.96
N ARG A 86 11.79 -8.62 3.79
CA ARG A 86 11.38 -7.67 4.83
C ARG A 86 9.97 -7.14 4.68
N ILE A 87 9.36 -7.26 3.50
CA ILE A 87 7.96 -6.89 3.30
C ILE A 87 7.08 -7.79 4.17
N ARG A 88 6.08 -7.18 4.79
CA ARG A 88 5.05 -7.87 5.59
C ARG A 88 3.74 -7.09 5.55
N PRO A 89 2.59 -7.76 5.79
CA PRO A 89 1.32 -7.07 5.92
C PRO A 89 1.37 -6.02 7.05
N ALA A 90 0.79 -4.86 6.79
CA ALA A 90 0.76 -3.75 7.76
C ALA A 90 -0.35 -3.88 8.80
N GLY A 91 -1.21 -4.88 8.69
CA GLY A 91 -2.38 -5.10 9.51
C GLY A 91 -3.67 -5.13 8.68
N PRO A 92 -4.84 -5.26 9.31
CA PRO A 92 -6.11 -5.23 8.61
C PRO A 92 -6.38 -3.83 8.06
N PHE A 93 -6.98 -3.74 6.88
CA PHE A 93 -7.55 -2.50 6.37
C PHE A 93 -8.97 -2.36 6.92
N LEU A 94 -9.25 -1.34 7.71
CA LEU A 94 -10.49 -1.22 8.48
C LEU A 94 -11.61 -0.48 7.74
N ALA A 95 -11.35 0.15 6.60
CA ALA A 95 -12.32 1.01 5.94
C ALA A 95 -13.65 0.29 5.64
N ASP A 96 -13.60 -0.92 5.08
CA ASP A 96 -14.80 -1.68 4.74
C ASP A 96 -15.58 -2.18 5.97
N ALA A 97 -14.91 -2.35 7.09
CA ALA A 97 -15.53 -2.76 8.35
C ALA A 97 -15.92 -1.59 9.25
N ALA A 98 -15.51 -0.38 8.92
CA ALA A 98 -15.62 0.80 9.78
C ALA A 98 -17.05 1.05 10.26
N LYS A 99 -18.02 1.01 9.37
CA LYS A 99 -19.45 1.20 9.70
C LYS A 99 -19.97 0.20 10.74
N PHE A 100 -19.54 -1.06 10.65
CA PHE A 100 -19.94 -2.11 11.60
C PHE A 100 -19.26 -1.96 12.96
N LEU A 101 -18.14 -1.25 12.99
CA LEU A 101 -17.39 -0.92 14.21
C LEU A 101 -17.83 0.42 14.83
N GLY A 102 -18.78 1.13 14.22
CA GLY A 102 -19.25 2.44 14.65
C GLY A 102 -18.26 3.57 14.30
N TYR A 103 -17.39 3.36 13.32
CA TYR A 103 -16.42 4.35 12.84
C TYR A 103 -16.90 4.98 11.53
N SER A 104 -16.34 6.15 11.20
CA SER A 104 -16.50 6.81 9.90
C SER A 104 -15.19 6.75 9.11
N VAL A 105 -15.33 6.79 7.80
CA VAL A 105 -14.20 6.78 6.86
C VAL A 105 -14.15 8.10 6.10
N ILE A 106 -12.95 8.65 5.96
CA ILE A 106 -12.67 9.83 5.14
C ILE A 106 -11.62 9.42 4.13
N GLU A 107 -11.94 9.52 2.84
CA GLU A 107 -11.00 9.34 1.75
C GLU A 107 -10.65 10.70 1.15
N ILE A 108 -9.36 11.02 1.12
CA ILE A 108 -8.83 12.28 0.60
C ILE A 108 -8.03 11.97 -0.66
N TYR A 109 -8.54 12.41 -1.80
CA TYR A 109 -7.86 12.32 -3.10
C TYR A 109 -7.08 13.60 -3.32
N ALA A 110 -5.78 13.48 -3.49
CA ALA A 110 -4.90 14.62 -3.58
C ALA A 110 -3.80 14.40 -4.62
N ASP A 111 -3.08 15.47 -4.97
CA ASP A 111 -1.86 15.34 -5.74
C ASP A 111 -0.79 14.65 -4.88
N SER A 112 -0.29 13.51 -5.37
CA SER A 112 0.69 12.68 -4.68
C SER A 112 2.03 13.38 -4.40
N HIS A 113 2.33 14.47 -5.08
CA HIS A 113 3.54 15.27 -4.87
C HIS A 113 3.38 16.35 -3.80
N THR A 114 2.16 16.57 -3.31
CA THR A 114 1.91 17.60 -2.29
C THR A 114 2.30 17.10 -0.91
N VAL A 115 3.22 17.81 -0.29
CA VAL A 115 3.70 17.52 1.06
C VAL A 115 2.72 18.05 2.10
N GLY A 116 2.53 17.29 3.20
CA GLY A 116 1.81 17.77 4.38
C GLY A 116 0.31 17.49 4.41
N ILE A 117 -0.27 16.79 3.44
CA ILE A 117 -1.70 16.44 3.42
C ILE A 117 -2.11 15.67 4.67
N VAL A 118 -1.35 14.61 5.02
CA VAL A 118 -1.61 13.78 6.22
C VAL A 118 -1.60 14.64 7.49
N ALA A 119 -0.59 15.51 7.64
CA ALA A 119 -0.42 16.35 8.81
C ALA A 119 -1.58 17.36 8.96
N GLN A 120 -1.97 18.03 7.88
CA GLN A 120 -3.06 18.99 7.89
C GLN A 120 -4.42 18.34 8.13
N ALA A 121 -4.70 17.19 7.47
CA ALA A 121 -5.93 16.44 7.69
C ALA A 121 -6.04 15.96 9.13
N ALA A 122 -4.97 15.38 9.71
CA ALA A 122 -4.95 14.93 11.09
C ALA A 122 -5.13 16.09 12.08
N ALA A 123 -4.51 17.25 11.83
CA ALA A 123 -4.67 18.44 12.66
C ALA A 123 -6.11 18.98 12.66
N LEU A 124 -6.80 18.91 11.50
CA LEU A 124 -8.20 19.32 11.40
C LEU A 124 -9.12 18.37 12.18
N ILE A 125 -8.90 17.05 12.10
CA ILE A 125 -9.66 16.05 12.85
C ILE A 125 -9.46 16.26 14.37
N ALA A 126 -8.22 16.54 14.79
CA ALA A 126 -7.90 16.78 16.19
C ALA A 126 -8.61 18.02 16.77
N GLN A 127 -8.94 19.05 15.96
CA GLN A 127 -9.71 20.22 16.40
C GLN A 127 -11.08 19.86 16.97
N GLU A 128 -11.69 18.76 16.53
CA GLU A 128 -12.97 18.25 17.04
C GLU A 128 -12.81 17.16 18.09
N ASN A 129 -11.60 16.97 18.59
CA ASN A 129 -11.30 15.92 19.58
C ASN A 129 -11.76 14.54 19.09
N ILE A 130 -11.47 14.23 17.81
CA ILE A 130 -11.76 12.94 17.18
C ILE A 130 -10.46 12.15 17.08
N ALA A 131 -10.48 10.91 17.55
CA ALA A 131 -9.33 10.03 17.40
C ALA A 131 -9.32 9.36 16.02
N ILE A 132 -8.13 9.27 15.42
CA ILE A 132 -7.89 8.52 14.21
C ILE A 132 -7.53 7.09 14.60
N ARG A 133 -8.31 6.11 14.13
CA ARG A 133 -8.09 4.68 14.39
C ARG A 133 -7.12 4.06 13.40
N GLN A 134 -7.18 4.52 12.16
CA GLN A 134 -6.25 4.10 11.10
C GLN A 134 -6.03 5.23 10.10
N ALA A 135 -4.81 5.33 9.60
CA ALA A 135 -4.44 6.19 8.49
C ALA A 135 -3.62 5.38 7.49
N VAL A 136 -4.08 5.30 6.25
CA VAL A 136 -3.40 4.59 5.17
C VAL A 136 -3.28 5.53 3.98
N ALA A 137 -2.05 5.77 3.54
CA ALA A 137 -1.77 6.51 2.32
C ALA A 137 -1.34 5.51 1.24
N ASP A 138 -2.04 5.53 0.11
CA ASP A 138 -1.68 4.69 -1.02
C ASP A 138 -0.34 5.15 -1.62
N ASP A 139 0.44 4.18 -2.10
CA ASP A 139 1.64 4.47 -2.89
C ASP A 139 1.20 4.87 -4.31
N PRO A 140 1.56 6.08 -4.78
CA PRO A 140 1.16 6.57 -6.10
C PRO A 140 1.75 5.76 -7.26
N ASP A 141 2.78 4.98 -7.01
CA ASP A 141 3.40 4.13 -8.02
C ASP A 141 2.70 2.78 -8.17
N LEU A 142 1.94 2.39 -7.16
CA LEU A 142 1.16 1.16 -7.15
C LEU A 142 -0.33 1.40 -7.43
N THR A 143 -0.83 2.61 -7.17
CA THR A 143 -2.26 2.92 -7.26
C THR A 143 -2.49 4.03 -8.28
N PRO A 144 -3.35 3.81 -9.32
CA PRO A 144 -3.64 4.84 -10.34
C PRO A 144 -4.28 6.12 -9.77
N GLU A 145 -5.12 5.99 -8.76
CA GLU A 145 -5.76 7.11 -8.05
C GLU A 145 -5.44 7.00 -6.55
N PRO A 146 -4.24 7.38 -6.13
CA PRO A 146 -3.82 7.26 -4.75
C PRO A 146 -4.62 8.20 -3.85
N LYS A 147 -5.00 7.69 -2.70
CA LYS A 147 -5.76 8.40 -1.68
C LYS A 147 -5.19 8.21 -0.29
N LEU A 148 -5.48 9.15 0.59
CA LEU A 148 -5.31 8.99 2.02
C LEU A 148 -6.64 8.54 2.59
N THR A 149 -6.68 7.35 3.20
CA THR A 149 -7.85 6.83 3.91
C THR A 149 -7.65 6.99 5.41
N LEU A 150 -8.57 7.68 6.05
CA LEU A 150 -8.61 7.87 7.50
C LEU A 150 -9.85 7.18 8.06
N VAL A 151 -9.68 6.27 9.00
CA VAL A 151 -10.76 5.69 9.79
C VAL A 151 -10.79 6.42 11.13
N VAL A 152 -11.92 7.03 11.47
CA VAL A 152 -12.07 7.91 12.62
C VAL A 152 -13.21 7.45 13.53
N GLU A 153 -13.15 7.74 14.82
CA GLU A 153 -14.13 7.26 15.82
C GLU A 153 -15.54 7.80 15.60
N LYS A 154 -15.68 8.95 14.98
CA LYS A 154 -16.98 9.56 14.64
C LYS A 154 -16.83 10.44 13.40
N GLU A 155 -17.93 10.73 12.75
CA GLU A 155 -17.96 11.61 11.58
C GLU A 155 -17.56 13.04 11.96
N PRO A 156 -16.60 13.67 11.26
CA PRO A 156 -16.28 15.08 11.46
C PRO A 156 -17.40 15.98 10.94
N SER A 157 -17.48 17.19 11.49
CA SER A 157 -18.45 18.18 11.03
C SER A 157 -18.21 18.59 9.56
N GLY A 158 -19.28 19.00 8.88
CA GLY A 158 -19.18 19.54 7.52
C GLY A 158 -18.18 20.72 7.42
N THR A 159 -18.01 21.49 8.50
CA THR A 159 -17.02 22.58 8.57
C THR A 159 -15.57 22.05 8.46
N ILE A 160 -15.26 20.96 9.12
CA ILE A 160 -13.93 20.33 9.03
C ILE A 160 -13.71 19.75 7.64
N LEU A 161 -14.71 19.08 7.07
CA LEU A 161 -14.62 18.54 5.70
C LEU A 161 -14.39 19.65 4.66
N GLN A 162 -15.08 20.79 4.81
CA GLN A 162 -14.83 21.96 3.95
C GLN A 162 -13.42 22.56 4.12
N LYS A 163 -12.88 22.56 5.36
CA LYS A 163 -11.49 22.99 5.59
C LYS A 163 -10.51 22.01 4.96
N MET A 164 -10.77 20.70 5.01
CA MET A 164 -9.92 19.70 4.36
C MET A 164 -9.90 19.86 2.83
N LEU A 165 -11.03 20.21 2.20
CA LEU A 165 -11.07 20.53 0.77
C LEU A 165 -10.20 21.74 0.38
N LYS A 166 -9.89 22.62 1.34
CA LYS A 166 -9.02 23.78 1.11
C LYS A 166 -7.53 23.48 1.34
N ILE A 167 -7.18 22.29 1.78
CA ILE A 167 -5.77 21.87 1.88
C ILE A 167 -5.16 21.91 0.48
N PRO A 168 -4.01 22.56 0.27
CA PRO A 168 -3.36 22.59 -1.02
C PRO A 168 -3.15 21.19 -1.58
N GLY A 169 -3.50 20.98 -2.84
CA GLY A 169 -3.38 19.70 -3.54
C GLY A 169 -4.54 18.73 -3.34
N VAL A 170 -5.48 18.97 -2.42
CA VAL A 170 -6.68 18.14 -2.28
C VAL A 170 -7.65 18.43 -3.43
N LYS A 171 -8.12 17.37 -4.09
CA LYS A 171 -9.01 17.42 -5.25
C LYS A 171 -10.44 17.02 -4.89
N LYS A 172 -10.58 16.02 -4.02
CA LYS A 172 -11.87 15.43 -3.66
C LYS A 172 -11.80 14.82 -2.27
N ILE A 173 -12.91 14.83 -1.55
CA ILE A 173 -13.12 14.07 -0.31
C ILE A 173 -14.38 13.24 -0.45
N SER A 174 -14.34 12.01 0.03
CA SER A 174 -15.49 11.13 0.20
C SER A 174 -15.58 10.72 1.66
N THR A 175 -16.81 10.61 2.20
CA THR A 175 -17.07 10.12 3.57
C THR A 175 -18.18 9.08 3.55
N TYR A 176 -18.07 8.09 4.38
CA TYR A 176 -19.08 7.04 4.58
C TYR A 176 -18.92 6.33 5.92
#